data_4e83e6061621db7161901b5bd60e352d
#
_entry.id   4e83e6061621db7161901b5bd60e352d
#
_cell.length_a   1.000
_cell.length_b   1.000
_cell.length_c   1.000
_cell.angle_alpha   90.00
_cell.angle_beta   90.00
_cell.angle_gamma   90.00
#
_symmetry.space_group_name_H-M   'P 1'
#
loop_
_entity.id
_entity.type
_entity.pdbx_description
1 polymer ?
#
loop_
_entity_poly.entity_id
_entity_poly.type
_entity_poly.pdbx_seq_one_letter_code
_entity_poly.pdbx_strand_id
1 'polypeptide(L)'
;GMKSYFCQDEYGQIAPVYSISAGLDYPGIGPEHANLYDTGRAQYVPVTDDEAVDAFEYLSRIEGIIPAIESAHAVAHARKIVPQMDKDQIVVITISGRGDKDCAAIARYRGEDIYE
;
A
#
# COMPACT_ATOMS: atom_id res chain seq x y z
N GLY A 1 -19.27 10.98 -17.59
CA GLY A 1 -18.28 9.98 -17.25
C GLY A 1 -17.12 10.54 -16.47
N MET A 2 -16.55 9.71 -15.64
CA MET A 2 -15.39 10.04 -14.84
C MET A 2 -14.12 9.74 -15.64
N LYS A 3 -13.20 10.71 -15.70
CA LYS A 3 -11.90 10.50 -16.32
C LYS A 3 -10.94 9.93 -15.26
N SER A 4 -10.43 8.71 -15.48
CA SER A 4 -9.60 8.03 -14.51
C SER A 4 -8.72 6.98 -15.20
N TYR A 5 -7.75 6.46 -14.45
CA TYR A 5 -6.97 5.29 -14.85
C TYR A 5 -7.50 4.04 -14.16
N PHE A 6 -7.47 2.92 -14.86
CA PHE A 6 -7.81 1.62 -14.29
C PHE A 6 -7.03 0.51 -14.98
N CYS A 7 -6.95 -0.65 -14.29
CA CYS A 7 -6.27 -1.81 -14.85
C CYS A 7 -7.08 -2.43 -15.97
N GLN A 8 -6.43 -2.74 -17.09
CA GLN A 8 -7.05 -3.39 -18.24
C GLN A 8 -6.28 -4.63 -18.63
N ASP A 9 -6.98 -5.64 -19.15
CA ASP A 9 -6.36 -6.80 -19.77
C ASP A 9 -5.96 -6.50 -21.22
N GLU A 10 -5.39 -7.50 -21.92
CA GLU A 10 -4.94 -7.34 -23.31
C GLU A 10 -6.07 -7.06 -24.30
N TYR A 11 -7.33 -7.28 -23.90
CA TYR A 11 -8.51 -7.01 -24.72
C TYR A 11 -9.20 -5.69 -24.38
N GLY A 12 -8.60 -4.86 -23.53
CA GLY A 12 -9.16 -3.59 -23.13
C GLY A 12 -10.27 -3.64 -22.09
N GLN A 13 -10.52 -4.80 -21.51
CA GLN A 13 -11.49 -4.97 -20.41
C GLN A 13 -10.84 -4.67 -19.08
N ILE A 14 -11.65 -4.33 -18.07
CA ILE A 14 -11.12 -4.09 -16.72
C ILE A 14 -10.52 -5.40 -16.20
N ALA A 15 -9.21 -5.37 -15.91
CA ALA A 15 -8.50 -6.52 -15.39
C ALA A 15 -8.86 -6.75 -13.91
N PRO A 16 -8.97 -8.02 -13.49
CA PRO A 16 -9.12 -8.31 -12.07
C PRO A 16 -7.88 -7.87 -11.30
N VAL A 17 -8.09 -7.29 -10.13
CA VAL A 17 -7.02 -6.80 -9.27
C VAL A 17 -7.06 -7.56 -7.96
N TYR A 18 -5.89 -8.04 -7.54
CA TYR A 18 -5.74 -8.79 -6.30
C TYR A 18 -4.72 -8.09 -5.40
N SER A 19 -5.10 -7.89 -4.16
CA SER A 19 -4.22 -7.38 -3.12
C SER A 19 -4.61 -8.00 -1.79
N ILE A 20 -3.64 -8.16 -0.90
CA ILE A 20 -3.89 -8.53 0.49
C ILE A 20 -4.70 -7.43 1.20
N SER A 21 -4.63 -6.21 0.69
CA SER A 21 -5.38 -5.07 1.22
C SER A 21 -6.69 -4.91 0.45
N ALA A 22 -7.81 -5.02 1.15
CA ALA A 22 -9.12 -4.86 0.53
C ALA A 22 -9.31 -3.46 -0.07
N GLY A 23 -8.71 -2.45 0.55
CA GLY A 23 -8.78 -1.08 0.05
C GLY A 23 -8.04 -0.85 -1.26
N LEU A 24 -7.17 -1.78 -1.66
CA LEU A 24 -6.37 -1.69 -2.87
C LEU A 24 -6.82 -2.68 -3.96
N ASP A 25 -7.93 -3.37 -3.76
CA ASP A 25 -8.45 -4.36 -4.71
C ASP A 25 -9.36 -3.75 -5.78
N TYR A 26 -9.23 -2.46 -6.01
CA TYR A 26 -10.03 -1.75 -7.00
C TYR A 26 -9.20 -1.41 -8.23
N PRO A 27 -9.71 -1.68 -9.46
CA PRO A 27 -8.93 -1.46 -10.68
C PRO A 27 -8.84 0.00 -11.12
N GLY A 28 -9.64 0.90 -10.52
CA GLY A 28 -9.67 2.30 -10.90
C GLY A 28 -9.22 3.23 -9.79
N ILE A 29 -8.79 4.42 -10.16
CA ILE A 29 -8.38 5.46 -9.21
C ILE A 29 -9.28 6.68 -9.35
N GLY A 30 -9.31 7.52 -8.33
CA GLY A 30 -10.09 8.75 -8.36
C GLY A 30 -9.53 9.78 -9.36
N PRO A 31 -10.38 10.69 -9.88
CA PRO A 31 -9.93 11.69 -10.84
C PRO A 31 -8.83 12.60 -10.33
N GLU A 32 -8.81 12.89 -9.04
CA GLU A 32 -7.78 13.74 -8.43
C GLU A 32 -6.40 13.08 -8.50
N HIS A 33 -6.31 11.79 -8.19
CA HIS A 33 -5.05 11.04 -8.33
C HIS A 33 -4.64 10.93 -9.79
N ALA A 34 -5.57 10.69 -10.70
CA ALA A 34 -5.27 10.66 -12.12
C ALA A 34 -4.70 11.99 -12.60
N ASN A 35 -5.25 13.11 -12.14
CA ASN A 35 -4.74 14.44 -12.47
C ASN A 35 -3.34 14.68 -11.92
N LEU A 36 -3.08 14.30 -10.68
CA LEU A 36 -1.75 14.44 -10.07
C LEU A 36 -0.70 13.63 -10.83
N TYR A 37 -1.06 12.44 -11.29
CA TYR A 37 -0.18 11.61 -12.11
C TYR A 37 0.08 12.28 -13.47
N ASP A 38 -0.96 12.72 -14.17
CA ASP A 38 -0.85 13.34 -15.50
C ASP A 38 -0.01 14.61 -15.47
N THR A 39 -0.13 15.40 -14.42
CA THR A 39 0.60 16.67 -14.30
C THR A 39 2.00 16.51 -13.73
N GLY A 40 2.37 15.31 -13.30
CA GLY A 40 3.68 15.04 -12.71
C GLY A 40 3.88 15.65 -11.33
N ARG A 41 2.80 16.08 -10.66
CA ARG A 41 2.90 16.69 -9.32
C ARG A 41 3.08 15.67 -8.21
N ALA A 42 2.75 14.41 -8.48
CA ALA A 42 2.96 13.31 -7.54
C ALA A 42 3.61 12.15 -8.27
N GLN A 43 4.46 11.41 -7.58
CA GLN A 43 5.08 10.20 -8.07
C GLN A 43 4.37 9.00 -7.45
N TYR A 44 3.98 8.04 -8.28
CA TYR A 44 3.28 6.83 -7.85
C TYR A 44 4.19 5.63 -8.06
N VAL A 45 4.33 4.81 -7.02
CA VAL A 45 5.21 3.65 -7.06
C VAL A 45 4.45 2.41 -6.61
N PRO A 46 4.74 1.24 -7.20
CA PRO A 46 4.13 -0.02 -6.77
C PRO A 46 4.81 -0.58 -5.53
N VAL A 47 4.04 -1.31 -4.74
CA VAL A 47 4.54 -2.08 -3.60
C VAL A 47 3.88 -3.46 -3.67
N THR A 48 4.68 -4.52 -3.53
CA THR A 48 4.17 -5.89 -3.56
C THR A 48 3.53 -6.25 -2.21
N ASP A 49 2.69 -7.30 -2.22
CA ASP A 49 2.09 -7.80 -0.99
C ASP A 49 3.16 -8.24 0.02
N ASP A 50 4.22 -8.92 -0.42
CA ASP A 50 5.32 -9.32 0.45
C ASP A 50 5.97 -8.12 1.13
N GLU A 51 6.22 -7.07 0.38
CA GLU A 51 6.82 -5.84 0.91
C GLU A 51 5.90 -5.15 1.92
N ALA A 52 4.60 -5.12 1.65
CA ALA A 52 3.61 -4.53 2.55
C ALA A 52 3.49 -5.33 3.84
N VAL A 53 3.45 -6.65 3.77
CA VAL A 53 3.40 -7.52 4.96
C VAL A 53 4.66 -7.38 5.80
N ASP A 54 5.82 -7.36 5.17
CA ASP A 54 7.09 -7.14 5.88
C ASP A 54 7.10 -5.79 6.61
N ALA A 55 6.61 -4.75 5.96
CA ALA A 55 6.55 -3.41 6.55
C ALA A 55 5.54 -3.35 7.70
N PHE A 56 4.40 -4.01 7.56
CA PHE A 56 3.40 -4.14 8.62
C PHE A 56 4.03 -4.75 9.89
N GLU A 57 4.71 -5.87 9.72
CA GLU A 57 5.38 -6.56 10.84
C GLU A 57 6.52 -5.73 11.41
N TYR A 58 7.29 -5.08 10.56
CA TYR A 58 8.41 -4.23 10.96
C TYR A 58 7.95 -3.08 11.85
N LEU A 59 6.95 -2.32 11.40
CA LEU A 59 6.43 -1.19 12.16
C LEU A 59 5.82 -1.64 13.49
N SER A 60 5.09 -2.75 13.49
CA SER A 60 4.49 -3.31 14.69
C SER A 60 5.56 -3.67 15.72
N ARG A 61 6.67 -4.25 15.27
CA ARG A 61 7.74 -4.74 16.13
C ARG A 61 8.63 -3.61 16.65
N ILE A 62 8.96 -2.64 15.80
CA ILE A 62 9.91 -1.58 16.14
C ILE A 62 9.24 -0.43 16.89
N GLU A 63 8.04 -0.04 16.46
CA GLU A 63 7.35 1.14 17.01
C GLU A 63 6.14 0.78 17.87
N GLY A 64 5.75 -0.48 17.92
CA GLY A 64 4.54 -0.88 18.64
C GLY A 64 3.25 -0.39 18.00
N ILE A 65 3.30 -0.01 16.74
CA ILE A 65 2.16 0.49 15.97
C ILE A 65 1.72 -0.60 15.01
N ILE A 66 0.44 -1.00 15.08
CA ILE A 66 -0.15 -1.93 14.12
C ILE A 66 -0.88 -1.08 13.05
N PRO A 67 -0.23 -0.83 11.90
CA PRO A 67 -0.84 0.03 10.87
C PRO A 67 -1.93 -0.72 10.13
N ALA A 68 -2.87 0.03 9.51
CA ALA A 68 -3.69 -0.58 8.47
C ALA A 68 -2.77 -1.07 7.36
N ILE A 69 -3.12 -2.19 6.72
CA ILE A 69 -2.24 -2.74 5.68
C ILE A 69 -2.10 -1.79 4.48
N GLU A 70 -3.12 -0.99 4.21
CA GLU A 70 -3.04 0.06 3.21
C GLU A 70 -1.91 1.05 3.53
N SER A 71 -1.80 1.47 4.79
CA SER A 71 -0.73 2.38 5.23
C SER A 71 0.64 1.69 5.27
N ALA A 72 0.67 0.37 5.45
CA ALA A 72 1.93 -0.38 5.42
C ALA A 72 2.62 -0.29 4.07
N HIS A 73 1.90 -0.05 2.99
CA HIS A 73 2.51 0.17 1.67
C HIS A 73 3.42 1.40 1.67
N ALA A 74 3.01 2.48 2.33
CA ALA A 74 3.84 3.67 2.45
C ALA A 74 5.10 3.39 3.29
N VAL A 75 4.97 2.64 4.36
CA VAL A 75 6.12 2.23 5.19
C VAL A 75 7.09 1.36 4.39
N ALA A 76 6.57 0.44 3.57
CA ALA A 76 7.39 -0.42 2.73
C ALA A 76 8.26 0.41 1.76
N HIS A 77 7.67 1.38 1.10
CA HIS A 77 8.42 2.25 0.20
C HIS A 77 9.43 3.12 0.95
N ALA A 78 9.05 3.65 2.11
CA ALA A 78 9.97 4.44 2.94
C ALA A 78 11.21 3.63 3.33
N ARG A 79 11.06 2.36 3.64
CA ARG A 79 12.20 1.49 3.96
C ARG A 79 13.20 1.37 2.81
N LYS A 80 12.75 1.56 1.58
CA LYS A 80 13.64 1.52 0.41
C LYS A 80 14.35 2.85 0.17
N ILE A 81 13.65 3.97 0.36
CA ILE A 81 14.18 5.29 -0.03
C ILE A 81 14.91 6.00 1.10
N VAL A 82 14.47 5.86 2.34
CA VAL A 82 15.06 6.59 3.48
C VAL A 82 16.55 6.34 3.66
N PRO A 83 17.07 5.10 3.54
CA PRO A 83 18.50 4.87 3.66
C PRO A 83 19.35 5.58 2.59
N GLN A 84 18.74 5.98 1.49
CA GLN A 84 19.43 6.66 0.39
C GLN A 84 19.30 8.18 0.46
N MET A 85 18.55 8.69 1.44
CA MET A 85 18.31 10.12 1.60
C MET A 85 19.40 10.76 2.47
N ASP A 86 19.57 12.07 2.30
CA ASP A 86 20.45 12.85 3.14
C ASP A 86 19.88 12.95 4.57
N LYS A 87 20.77 13.07 5.55
CA LYS A 87 20.37 13.12 6.96
C LYS A 87 19.48 14.31 7.29
N ASP A 88 19.58 15.38 6.51
CA ASP A 88 18.81 16.61 6.71
C ASP A 88 17.43 16.57 6.09
N GLN A 89 17.14 15.54 5.29
CA GLN A 89 15.85 15.40 4.62
C GLN A 89 14.82 14.80 5.57
N ILE A 90 13.58 15.25 5.42
CA ILE A 90 12.46 14.81 6.26
C ILE A 90 11.48 14.01 5.41
N VAL A 91 11.07 12.84 5.92
CA VAL A 91 10.03 12.01 5.31
C VAL A 91 8.81 12.01 6.23
N VAL A 92 7.66 12.33 5.68
CA VAL A 92 6.39 12.27 6.40
C VAL A 92 5.58 11.12 5.81
N ILE A 93 5.13 10.21 6.67
CA ILE A 93 4.30 9.08 6.28
C ILE A 93 2.95 9.22 6.98
N THR A 94 1.88 9.19 6.20
CA THR A 94 0.54 9.19 6.77
C THR A 94 0.15 7.77 7.16
N ILE A 95 0.01 7.53 8.45
CA ILE A 95 -0.45 6.25 9.00
C ILE A 95 -1.89 6.45 9.44
N SER A 96 -2.82 6.08 8.58
CA SER A 96 -4.25 6.23 8.83
C SER A 96 -4.89 4.87 9.11
N GLY A 97 -6.08 4.88 9.72
CA GLY A 97 -6.79 3.66 10.05
C GLY A 97 -6.12 2.88 11.17
N ARG A 98 -6.40 1.58 11.19
CA ARG A 98 -5.82 0.68 12.19
C ARG A 98 -5.60 -0.69 11.56
N GLY A 99 -4.66 -1.46 12.11
CA GLY A 99 -4.23 -2.74 11.53
C GLY A 99 -4.77 -3.97 12.23
N ASP A 100 -5.41 -3.84 13.38
CA ASP A 100 -5.97 -4.98 14.10
C ASP A 100 -6.98 -5.75 13.26
N LYS A 101 -7.70 -5.08 12.38
CA LYS A 101 -8.61 -5.70 11.41
C LYS A 101 -7.90 -6.59 10.40
N ASP A 102 -6.59 -6.38 10.19
CA ASP A 102 -5.81 -7.06 9.16
C ASP A 102 -4.96 -8.20 9.69
N CYS A 103 -4.91 -8.41 11.02
CA CYS A 103 -4.03 -9.40 11.63
C CYS A 103 -4.30 -10.82 11.13
N ALA A 104 -5.56 -11.22 10.99
CA ALA A 104 -5.93 -12.54 10.49
C ALA A 104 -5.49 -12.73 9.04
N ALA A 105 -5.63 -11.70 8.20
CA ALA A 105 -5.19 -11.76 6.80
C ALA A 105 -3.68 -11.89 6.70
N ILE A 106 -2.93 -11.15 7.53
CA ILE A 106 -1.46 -11.23 7.59
C ILE A 106 -1.02 -12.63 8.01
N ALA A 107 -1.64 -13.19 9.04
CA ALA A 107 -1.31 -14.53 9.51
C ALA A 107 -1.57 -15.59 8.44
N ARG A 108 -2.69 -15.51 7.73
CA ARG A 108 -2.98 -16.41 6.62
C ARG A 108 -1.97 -16.27 5.50
N TYR A 109 -1.56 -15.06 5.21
CA TYR A 109 -0.55 -14.80 4.19
C TYR A 109 0.78 -15.46 4.55
N ARG A 110 1.15 -15.46 5.84
CA ARG A 110 2.35 -16.13 6.34
C ARG A 110 2.18 -17.64 6.55
N GLY A 111 0.98 -18.20 6.31
CA GLY A 111 0.70 -19.60 6.52
C GLY A 111 0.49 -19.98 7.98
N GLU A 112 0.18 -19.01 8.82
CA GLU A 112 -0.11 -19.21 10.23
C GLU A 112 -1.62 -19.18 10.47
N ASP A 113 -2.11 -20.07 11.36
CA ASP A 113 -3.51 -20.06 11.76
C ASP A 113 -3.68 -19.23 13.02
N ILE A 114 -4.63 -18.28 12.97
CA ILE A 114 -5.06 -17.56 14.16
C ILE A 114 -6.44 -18.10 14.54
N TYR A 115 -6.53 -18.59 15.75
CA TYR A 115 -7.80 -19.01 16.35
C TYR A 115 -8.38 -17.82 17.09
N GLU A 116 -9.54 -17.40 16.68
CA GLU A 116 -10.30 -16.35 17.35
C GLU A 116 -11.26 -16.94 18.38
#